data_63f5bc91bf3870188e8ade22b8747f79
#
_entry.id   63f5bc91bf3870188e8ade22b8747f79
#
_cell.length_a   1.000
_cell.length_b   1.000
_cell.length_c   1.000
_cell.angle_alpha   90.00
_cell.angle_beta   90.00
_cell.angle_gamma   90.00
#
_symmetry.space_group_name_H-M   'P 1'
#
loop_
_entity.id
_entity.type
_entity.pdbx_description
1 polymer ?
#
loop_
_entity_poly.entity_id
_entity_poly.type
_entity_poly.pdbx_seq_one_letter_code
_entity_poly.pdbx_strand_id
1 'polypeptide(L)'
;MGFATDCIHAGQQPDPTTGAVTVPIYQTSTYVQEGLGQNKGYEYARTHNLTRRSLEKNLAALEGGADAYCFASGMAATQAVLTLVKAGQRVVVCDNVY
;
A
#
# COMPACT_ATOMS: atom_id res chain seq x y z
N MET A 1 -7.52 -19.34 -8.04
CA MET A 1 -6.79 -19.11 -9.30
C MET A 1 -5.33 -19.53 -9.08
N GLY A 2 -4.52 -19.69 -10.15
CA GLY A 2 -3.09 -20.03 -9.96
C GLY A 2 -2.28 -18.79 -9.56
N PHE A 3 -1.16 -18.99 -8.87
CA PHE A 3 -0.31 -17.91 -8.35
C PHE A 3 0.04 -16.84 -9.40
N ALA A 4 0.35 -17.24 -10.65
CA ALA A 4 0.64 -16.29 -11.73
C ALA A 4 -0.55 -15.37 -12.06
N THR A 5 -1.77 -15.87 -11.99
CA THR A 5 -2.99 -15.09 -12.19
C THR A 5 -3.22 -14.16 -10.98
N ASP A 6 -2.96 -14.65 -9.78
CA ASP A 6 -3.12 -13.87 -8.55
C ASP A 6 -2.11 -12.71 -8.50
N CYS A 7 -0.88 -12.89 -9.00
CA CYS A 7 0.10 -11.79 -9.13
C CYS A 7 -0.44 -10.60 -9.95
N ILE A 8 -1.33 -10.85 -10.89
CA ILE A 8 -1.87 -9.81 -11.77
C ILE A 8 -3.17 -9.23 -11.22
N HIS A 9 -4.04 -10.06 -10.63
CA HIS A 9 -5.43 -9.69 -10.34
C HIS A 9 -5.78 -9.64 -8.85
N ALA A 10 -5.04 -10.32 -7.98
CA ALA A 10 -5.40 -10.38 -6.56
C ALA A 10 -5.41 -9.00 -5.91
N GLY A 11 -6.43 -8.74 -5.08
CA GLY A 11 -6.59 -7.46 -4.37
C GLY A 11 -6.94 -6.27 -5.26
N GLN A 12 -7.08 -6.45 -6.56
CA GLN A 12 -7.43 -5.39 -7.52
C GLN A 12 -8.87 -5.55 -7.99
N GLN A 13 -9.54 -4.40 -8.18
CA GLN A 13 -10.88 -4.35 -8.76
C GLN A 13 -10.84 -3.44 -9.99
N PRO A 14 -11.63 -3.73 -11.03
CA PRO A 14 -11.76 -2.82 -12.16
C PRO A 14 -12.17 -1.42 -11.70
N ASP A 15 -11.70 -0.41 -12.43
CA ASP A 15 -12.05 0.99 -12.13
C ASP A 15 -13.57 1.18 -12.20
N PRO A 16 -14.23 1.67 -11.14
CA PRO A 16 -15.67 1.78 -11.08
C PRO A 16 -16.24 2.83 -12.05
N THR A 17 -15.41 3.77 -12.51
CA THR A 17 -15.84 4.84 -13.40
C THR A 17 -15.81 4.42 -14.86
N THR A 18 -14.77 3.69 -15.26
CA THR A 18 -14.50 3.36 -16.67
C THR A 18 -14.61 1.88 -16.97
N GLY A 19 -14.59 1.02 -15.94
CA GLY A 19 -14.47 -0.43 -16.09
C GLY A 19 -13.08 -0.90 -16.50
N ALA A 20 -12.07 -0.04 -16.45
CA ALA A 20 -10.69 -0.42 -16.79
C ALA A 20 -10.24 -1.59 -15.91
N VAL A 21 -9.75 -2.66 -16.54
CA VAL A 21 -9.34 -3.89 -15.84
C VAL A 21 -8.10 -3.66 -14.98
N THR A 22 -7.15 -2.86 -15.49
CA THR A 22 -5.99 -2.42 -14.73
C THR A 22 -6.28 -1.09 -14.06
N VAL A 23 -5.76 -0.90 -12.84
CA VAL A 23 -5.96 0.34 -12.10
C VAL A 23 -5.30 1.51 -12.85
N PRO A 24 -6.04 2.60 -13.11
CA PRO A 24 -5.48 3.80 -13.75
C PRO A 24 -4.32 4.40 -12.96
N ILE A 25 -3.41 5.08 -13.65
CA ILE A 25 -2.33 5.81 -13.01
C ILE A 25 -2.85 7.17 -12.54
N TYR A 26 -2.95 7.34 -11.22
CA TYR A 26 -3.34 8.60 -10.59
C TYR A 26 -2.11 9.47 -10.32
N GLN A 27 -1.74 10.24 -11.30
CA GLN A 27 -0.60 11.19 -11.22
C GLN A 27 -1.10 12.55 -10.73
N THR A 28 -1.40 12.63 -9.45
CA THR A 28 -1.95 13.83 -8.81
C THR A 28 -1.35 14.04 -7.42
N SER A 29 -1.47 15.24 -6.88
CA SER A 29 -1.03 15.58 -5.52
C SER A 29 -2.21 15.71 -4.55
N THR A 30 -3.24 16.48 -4.92
CA THR A 30 -4.38 16.83 -4.07
C THR A 30 -5.70 16.35 -4.68
N TYR A 31 -6.69 16.12 -3.83
CA TYR A 31 -8.01 15.71 -4.21
C TYR A 31 -9.03 16.74 -3.72
N VAL A 32 -10.09 16.97 -4.49
CA VAL A 32 -11.17 17.89 -4.09
C VAL A 32 -11.91 17.31 -2.88
N GLN A 33 -12.14 18.16 -1.89
CA GLN A 33 -12.98 17.86 -0.74
C GLN A 33 -14.32 18.61 -0.86
N GLU A 34 -15.40 18.00 -0.41
CA GLU A 34 -16.74 18.60 -0.39
C GLU A 34 -16.91 19.57 0.79
N GLY A 35 -16.08 19.42 1.83
CA GLY A 35 -16.02 20.27 3.02
C GLY A 35 -14.81 19.89 3.86
N LEU A 36 -14.56 20.58 4.94
CA LEU A 36 -13.44 20.30 5.83
C LEU A 36 -13.52 18.86 6.38
N GLY A 37 -12.53 18.03 6.02
CA GLY A 37 -12.50 16.61 6.37
C GLY A 37 -13.51 15.72 5.63
N GLN A 38 -14.26 16.27 4.67
CA GLN A 38 -15.23 15.53 3.86
C GLN A 38 -14.61 15.19 2.50
N ASN A 39 -13.95 14.06 2.42
CA ASN A 39 -13.30 13.57 1.21
C ASN A 39 -13.82 12.18 0.83
N LYS A 40 -13.49 11.73 -0.37
CA LYS A 40 -13.87 10.40 -0.91
C LYS A 40 -12.90 9.29 -0.51
N GLY A 41 -12.21 9.42 0.63
CA GLY A 41 -11.16 8.52 1.10
C GLY A 41 -9.75 8.91 0.66
N TYR A 42 -9.63 9.98 -0.13
CA TYR A 42 -8.38 10.52 -0.63
C TYR A 42 -8.35 12.03 -0.46
N GLU A 43 -7.28 12.56 0.09
CA GLU A 43 -7.08 14.00 0.30
C GLU A 43 -5.76 14.48 -0.28
N TYR A 44 -4.70 13.69 -0.14
CA TYR A 44 -3.37 14.02 -0.60
C TYR A 44 -2.56 12.76 -0.95
N ALA A 45 -1.89 12.77 -2.11
CA ALA A 45 -1.22 11.59 -2.65
C ALA A 45 -0.08 11.04 -1.80
N ARG A 46 0.57 11.85 -0.95
CA ARG A 46 1.60 11.39 -0.03
C ARG A 46 1.01 10.47 1.04
N THR A 47 -0.17 10.77 1.54
CA THR A 47 -0.88 9.94 2.50
C THR A 47 -1.58 8.77 1.81
N HIS A 48 -2.41 9.04 0.80
CA HIS A 48 -3.16 8.03 0.05
C HIS A 48 -3.16 8.31 -1.45
N ASN A 49 -2.83 7.29 -2.25
CA ASN A 49 -2.91 7.32 -3.70
C ASN A 49 -3.46 5.99 -4.21
N LEU A 50 -4.42 6.02 -5.13
CA LEU A 50 -5.09 4.81 -5.62
C LEU A 50 -4.13 3.85 -6.31
N THR A 51 -3.18 4.37 -7.09
CA THR A 51 -2.20 3.52 -7.80
C THR A 51 -1.30 2.79 -6.80
N ARG A 52 -0.78 3.50 -5.78
CA ARG A 52 0.01 2.88 -4.71
C ARG A 52 -0.84 1.89 -3.90
N ARG A 53 -2.08 2.24 -3.58
CA ARG A 53 -2.98 1.38 -2.83
C ARG A 53 -3.31 0.09 -3.57
N SER A 54 -3.38 0.12 -4.90
CA SER A 54 -3.54 -1.08 -5.71
C SER A 54 -2.39 -2.06 -5.52
N LEU A 55 -1.14 -1.58 -5.54
CA LEU A 55 0.04 -2.40 -5.25
C LEU A 55 0.01 -2.97 -3.83
N GLU A 56 -0.32 -2.14 -2.84
CA GLU A 56 -0.41 -2.56 -1.43
C GLU A 56 -1.44 -3.69 -1.26
N LYS A 57 -2.62 -3.55 -1.84
CA LYS A 57 -3.66 -4.59 -1.80
C LYS A 57 -3.24 -5.88 -2.51
N ASN A 58 -2.56 -5.77 -3.65
CA ASN A 58 -2.07 -6.94 -4.36
C ASN A 58 -1.03 -7.70 -3.53
N LEU A 59 -0.04 -6.99 -2.97
CA LEU A 59 0.98 -7.60 -2.11
C LEU A 59 0.37 -8.22 -0.85
N ALA A 60 -0.56 -7.53 -0.18
CA ALA A 60 -1.26 -8.09 0.97
C ALA A 60 -1.98 -9.40 0.63
N ALA A 61 -2.67 -9.44 -0.51
CA ALA A 61 -3.38 -10.64 -0.96
C ALA A 61 -2.42 -11.79 -1.28
N LEU A 62 -1.29 -11.52 -1.94
CA LEU A 62 -0.28 -12.53 -2.28
C LEU A 62 0.43 -13.11 -1.07
N GLU A 63 0.74 -12.27 -0.08
CA GLU A 63 1.42 -12.64 1.16
C GLU A 63 0.45 -13.17 2.24
N GLY A 64 -0.86 -13.18 1.98
CA GLY A 64 -1.87 -13.56 2.98
C GLY A 64 -1.92 -12.61 4.17
N GLY A 65 -1.46 -11.38 4.00
CA GLY A 65 -1.45 -10.34 5.02
C GLY A 65 -2.80 -9.61 5.12
N ALA A 66 -3.07 -9.02 6.27
CA ALA A 66 -4.25 -8.17 6.47
C ALA A 66 -4.15 -6.86 5.69
N ASP A 67 -2.95 -6.32 5.55
CA ASP A 67 -2.65 -5.13 4.77
C ASP A 67 -1.16 -5.08 4.40
N ALA A 68 -0.79 -4.18 3.49
CA ALA A 68 0.59 -3.88 3.11
C ALA A 68 0.77 -2.38 2.93
N TYR A 69 1.98 -1.90 3.15
CA TYR A 69 2.35 -0.49 3.04
C TYR A 69 3.61 -0.32 2.23
N CYS A 70 3.56 0.55 1.24
CA CYS A 70 4.71 0.88 0.40
C CYS A 70 5.48 2.09 0.95
N PHE A 71 6.80 1.99 0.92
CA PHE A 71 7.72 3.04 1.36
C PHE A 71 8.66 3.42 0.23
N ALA A 72 9.25 4.61 0.32
CA ALA A 72 10.18 5.12 -0.68
C ALA A 72 11.52 4.38 -0.71
N SER A 73 11.86 3.63 0.35
CA SER A 73 13.07 2.81 0.43
C SER A 73 12.88 1.65 1.39
N GLY A 74 13.70 0.61 1.24
CA GLY A 74 13.73 -0.52 2.18
C GLY A 74 14.08 -0.09 3.61
N MET A 75 14.98 0.88 3.78
CA MET A 75 15.31 1.42 5.12
C MET A 75 14.13 2.15 5.76
N ALA A 76 13.30 2.86 4.98
CA ALA A 76 12.08 3.46 5.48
C ALA A 76 11.09 2.39 5.96
N ALA A 77 10.95 1.29 5.22
CA ALA A 77 10.14 0.15 5.63
C ALA A 77 10.68 -0.51 6.91
N THR A 78 12.00 -0.74 6.98
CA THR A 78 12.66 -1.28 8.18
C THR A 78 12.43 -0.38 9.39
N GLN A 79 12.60 0.92 9.23
CA GLN A 79 12.33 1.89 10.31
C GLN A 79 10.88 1.82 10.78
N ALA A 80 9.93 1.73 9.86
CA ALA A 80 8.51 1.59 10.22
C ALA A 80 8.24 0.33 11.04
N VAL A 81 8.83 -0.81 10.67
CA VAL A 81 8.73 -2.06 11.44
C VAL A 81 9.35 -1.90 12.84
N LEU A 82 10.51 -1.25 12.94
CA LEU A 82 11.19 -1.05 14.22
C LEU A 82 10.39 -0.14 15.18
N THR A 83 9.50 0.72 14.68
CA THR A 83 8.62 1.53 15.57
C THR A 83 7.63 0.68 16.37
N LEU A 84 7.39 -0.56 15.97
CA LEU A 84 6.54 -1.50 16.71
C LEU A 84 7.26 -2.07 17.96
N VAL A 85 8.57 -1.96 18.01
CA VAL A 85 9.41 -2.50 19.09
C VAL A 85 9.48 -1.48 20.21
N LYS A 86 9.07 -1.87 21.41
CA LYS A 86 9.09 -1.03 22.61
C LYS A 86 10.43 -1.16 23.34
N ALA A 87 10.78 -0.15 24.14
CA ALA A 87 11.95 -0.20 24.99
C ALA A 87 11.96 -1.44 25.90
N GLY A 88 13.09 -2.14 25.95
CA GLY A 88 13.24 -3.39 26.70
C GLY A 88 12.85 -4.66 25.95
N GLN A 89 12.23 -4.56 24.79
CA GLN A 89 11.97 -5.72 23.93
C GLN A 89 13.22 -6.14 23.15
N ARG A 90 13.25 -7.39 22.74
CA ARG A 90 14.36 -7.96 21.96
C ARG A 90 13.99 -8.07 20.51
N VAL A 91 14.92 -7.76 19.63
CA VAL A 91 14.85 -7.99 18.19
C VAL A 91 15.93 -9.02 17.84
N VAL A 92 15.55 -10.08 17.15
CA VAL A 92 16.48 -11.08 16.64
C VAL A 92 16.66 -10.82 15.16
N VAL A 93 17.88 -10.58 14.76
CA VAL A 93 18.26 -10.35 13.35
C VAL A 93 19.43 -11.25 12.99
N CYS A 94 19.58 -11.59 11.71
CA CYS A 94 20.79 -12.27 11.26
C CYS A 94 21.98 -11.29 11.31
N ASP A 95 23.18 -11.80 11.34
CA ASP A 95 24.42 -11.01 11.39
C ASP A 95 24.74 -10.30 10.07
N ASN A 96 24.11 -10.71 8.98
CA ASN A 96 24.31 -10.18 7.63
C ASN A 96 23.13 -9.34 7.16
N VAL A 97 22.66 -8.40 7.98
CA VAL A 97 21.64 -7.43 7.62
C VAL A 97 22.23 -6.18 6.98
N TYR A 98 21.40 -5.48 6.21
CA TYR A 98 21.78 -4.18 5.63
C TYR A 98 21.93 -3.13 6.72
#